data_c88722b8dbb72e32106b2b13665023a3
#
_entry.id   c88722b8dbb72e32106b2b13665023a3
#
_cell.length_a   1.000
_cell.length_b   1.000
_cell.length_c   1.000
_cell.angle_alpha   90.00
_cell.angle_beta   90.00
_cell.angle_gamma   90.00
#
_symmetry.space_group_name_H-M   'P 1'
#
loop_
_entity.id
_entity.type
_entity.pdbx_description
1 polymer ?
#
loop_
_entity_poly.entity_id
_entity_poly.type
_entity_poly.pdbx_seq_one_letter_code
_entity_poly.pdbx_strand_id
1 'polypeptide(L)'
;MMSSLTLLSSSSFFLSNYLTDKVLSGRFNENQFNYAVKMDNVEALKVAVNEQGITESRWLTLSRKLAKYDGAAAISLGKYYFKLAGREKGGLYTGKAKMWFYQAIRLNTKAGFIGLAKLNFKQGNIIQAKENLQRLALLNAGNSNNTPTEDEVILSLKIAIYQGEVNEVKSLYSRLVQRNYLKTNSLNSDEHEQLLADVLRFQVLPQNPKLDVVFPLAEDLSSCLSNLQLFATNLAHLEHLEKLISQFKSQQTLGRFICLPTPRYISKKQLQCINESDKAISCEESRWQKVASSVNTQYIGLMLENGGANVHLGMLYFDVKDDVNVFSHEVSHLLGFVDEYPLVTGHEACQKPQQKPFSHNIVTLKSFHKGDRDAIRKSLLSAIPWSHLINKETPILTRVKPDQANAQYWQLGTPSSHADKVGLFTSETCSNARDSKGKSSEQLIERFEAYKPVMRATQLRYYSHEFPEEYMTLITAAPFDFLMPSFHYNIALALYQQGKVVQAKRWLQQSLKFEESRKSKERFMKRFD
;
A
#
# COMPACT_ATOMS: atom_id res chain seq x y z
N MET A 1 26.32 -17.93 -67.44
CA MET A 1 26.41 -17.98 -65.98
C MET A 1 25.08 -17.72 -65.23
N MET A 2 24.04 -17.24 -65.89
CA MET A 2 22.73 -17.01 -65.19
C MET A 2 21.84 -18.26 -65.00
N SER A 3 22.00 -19.29 -65.82
CA SER A 3 21.19 -20.53 -65.77
C SER A 3 21.55 -21.48 -64.59
N SER A 4 22.77 -21.37 -64.05
CA SER A 4 23.18 -22.22 -62.91
C SER A 4 22.65 -21.70 -61.53
N LEU A 5 22.43 -20.40 -61.42
CA LEU A 5 21.86 -19.82 -60.20
C LEU A 5 20.36 -20.11 -60.02
N THR A 6 19.61 -20.19 -61.11
CA THR A 6 18.19 -20.57 -61.09
C THR A 6 17.98 -22.05 -60.77
N LEU A 7 18.87 -22.92 -61.21
CA LEU A 7 18.84 -24.35 -60.88
C LEU A 7 19.18 -24.63 -59.40
N LEU A 8 20.09 -23.87 -58.81
CA LEU A 8 20.40 -23.99 -57.36
C LEU A 8 19.25 -23.52 -56.47
N SER A 9 18.55 -22.47 -56.85
CA SER A 9 17.38 -21.99 -56.10
C SER A 9 16.18 -22.95 -56.22
N SER A 10 15.95 -23.54 -57.41
CA SER A 10 14.89 -24.52 -57.61
C SER A 10 15.19 -25.84 -56.89
N SER A 11 16.45 -26.30 -56.87
CA SER A 11 16.84 -27.53 -56.17
C SER A 11 16.67 -27.41 -54.64
N SER A 12 16.92 -26.24 -54.05
CA SER A 12 16.69 -26.00 -52.61
C SER A 12 15.20 -26.01 -52.25
N PHE A 13 14.34 -25.51 -53.12
CA PHE A 13 12.88 -25.54 -52.94
C PHE A 13 12.33 -26.98 -52.99
N PHE A 14 12.71 -27.76 -53.98
CA PHE A 14 12.30 -29.17 -54.10
C PHE A 14 12.82 -30.00 -52.92
N LEU A 15 14.05 -29.77 -52.47
CA LEU A 15 14.62 -30.48 -51.33
C LEU A 15 13.86 -30.12 -50.03
N SER A 16 13.51 -28.84 -49.85
CA SER A 16 12.71 -28.40 -48.67
C SER A 16 11.35 -29.09 -48.65
N ASN A 17 10.64 -29.13 -49.80
CA ASN A 17 9.34 -29.79 -49.90
C ASN A 17 9.46 -31.31 -49.67
N TYR A 18 10.46 -31.95 -50.24
CA TYR A 18 10.73 -33.37 -50.00
C TYR A 18 10.98 -33.69 -48.55
N LEU A 19 11.78 -32.88 -47.85
CA LEU A 19 12.03 -33.05 -46.42
C LEU A 19 10.76 -32.80 -45.59
N THR A 20 9.96 -31.82 -45.96
CA THR A 20 8.67 -31.56 -45.33
C THR A 20 7.73 -32.78 -45.44
N ASP A 21 7.57 -33.34 -46.63
CA ASP A 21 6.74 -34.53 -46.84
C ASP A 21 7.25 -35.74 -46.05
N LYS A 22 8.58 -35.93 -46.00
CA LYS A 22 9.18 -36.99 -45.19
C LYS A 22 8.90 -36.83 -43.70
N VAL A 23 9.05 -35.62 -43.17
CA VAL A 23 8.78 -35.32 -41.75
C VAL A 23 7.30 -35.52 -41.44
N LEU A 24 6.40 -34.96 -42.26
CA LEU A 24 4.96 -35.08 -42.05
C LEU A 24 4.46 -36.53 -42.15
N SER A 25 5.06 -37.35 -43.04
CA SER A 25 4.70 -38.76 -43.18
C SER A 25 5.37 -39.67 -42.15
N GLY A 26 6.27 -39.16 -41.29
CA GLY A 26 7.07 -39.98 -40.36
C GLY A 26 8.08 -40.91 -41.04
N ARG A 27 8.33 -40.77 -42.36
CA ARG A 27 9.20 -41.62 -43.17
C ARG A 27 10.57 -40.99 -43.38
N PHE A 28 11.25 -40.61 -42.32
CA PHE A 28 12.59 -40.00 -42.37
C PHE A 28 13.58 -40.81 -41.53
N ASN A 29 14.84 -40.78 -41.93
CA ASN A 29 15.94 -41.24 -41.08
C ASN A 29 16.56 -40.08 -40.31
N GLU A 30 17.38 -40.38 -39.32
CA GLU A 30 17.99 -39.38 -38.42
C GLU A 30 18.82 -38.33 -39.21
N ASN A 31 19.55 -38.73 -40.25
CA ASN A 31 20.34 -37.79 -41.05
C ASN A 31 19.47 -36.82 -41.84
N GLN A 32 18.37 -37.29 -42.41
CA GLN A 32 17.39 -36.44 -43.10
C GLN A 32 16.72 -35.45 -42.12
N PHE A 33 16.37 -35.92 -40.95
CA PHE A 33 15.77 -35.07 -39.91
C PHE A 33 16.75 -34.01 -39.43
N ASN A 34 17.96 -34.39 -39.04
CA ASN A 34 18.99 -33.48 -38.59
C ASN A 34 19.35 -32.43 -39.65
N TYR A 35 19.39 -32.85 -40.93
CA TYR A 35 19.60 -31.92 -42.03
C TYR A 35 18.42 -30.96 -42.20
N ALA A 36 17.18 -31.43 -42.11
CA ALA A 36 16.00 -30.59 -42.18
C ALA A 36 15.98 -29.54 -41.04
N VAL A 37 16.30 -29.93 -39.80
CA VAL A 37 16.44 -29.01 -38.65
C VAL A 37 17.56 -28.00 -38.88
N LYS A 38 18.68 -28.41 -39.47
CA LYS A 38 19.81 -27.52 -39.82
C LYS A 38 19.41 -26.47 -40.85
N MET A 39 18.58 -26.86 -41.82
CA MET A 39 18.06 -25.98 -42.88
C MET A 39 16.85 -25.16 -42.47
N ASP A 40 16.55 -25.09 -41.17
CA ASP A 40 15.39 -24.35 -40.59
C ASP A 40 14.03 -24.78 -41.20
N ASN A 41 13.89 -26.07 -41.59
CA ASN A 41 12.61 -26.59 -42.04
C ASN A 41 11.59 -26.55 -40.93
N VAL A 42 10.45 -25.86 -41.15
CA VAL A 42 9.46 -25.54 -40.11
C VAL A 42 8.87 -26.79 -39.47
N GLU A 43 8.51 -27.82 -40.25
CA GLU A 43 7.90 -29.04 -39.72
C GLU A 43 8.90 -29.87 -38.90
N ALA A 44 10.15 -29.98 -39.39
CA ALA A 44 11.22 -30.62 -38.63
C ALA A 44 11.53 -29.88 -37.31
N LEU A 45 11.53 -28.55 -37.32
CA LEU A 45 11.69 -27.73 -36.12
C LEU A 45 10.55 -27.92 -35.14
N LYS A 46 9.28 -28.05 -35.60
CA LYS A 46 8.12 -28.33 -34.72
C LYS A 46 8.29 -29.66 -33.99
N VAL A 47 8.64 -30.73 -34.72
CA VAL A 47 8.90 -32.05 -34.14
C VAL A 47 10.04 -31.95 -33.12
N ALA A 48 11.18 -31.35 -33.52
CA ALA A 48 12.36 -31.25 -32.67
C ALA A 48 12.11 -30.42 -31.39
N VAL A 49 11.28 -29.38 -31.47
CA VAL A 49 10.90 -28.58 -30.28
C VAL A 49 10.00 -29.37 -29.35
N ASN A 50 9.05 -30.13 -29.88
CA ASN A 50 8.10 -30.92 -29.06
C ASN A 50 8.77 -32.07 -28.31
N GLU A 51 9.90 -32.57 -28.81
CA GLU A 51 10.69 -33.63 -28.16
C GLU A 51 11.56 -33.13 -26.99
N GLN A 52 11.69 -31.82 -26.82
CA GLN A 52 12.53 -31.22 -25.79
C GLN A 52 11.71 -30.67 -24.62
N GLY A 53 12.24 -30.77 -23.40
CA GLY A 53 11.71 -30.10 -22.24
C GLY A 53 11.91 -28.57 -22.31
N ILE A 54 10.91 -27.79 -21.85
CA ILE A 54 10.90 -26.31 -21.95
C ILE A 54 12.09 -25.64 -21.23
N THR A 55 12.75 -26.33 -20.31
CA THR A 55 13.89 -25.80 -19.54
C THR A 55 15.25 -26.10 -20.15
N GLU A 56 15.30 -26.90 -21.20
CA GLU A 56 16.55 -27.32 -21.82
C GLU A 56 17.13 -26.25 -22.76
N SER A 57 18.44 -26.13 -22.79
CA SER A 57 19.14 -25.17 -23.65
C SER A 57 18.89 -25.43 -25.16
N ARG A 58 18.73 -26.71 -25.53
CA ARG A 58 18.41 -27.14 -26.89
C ARG A 58 17.00 -26.68 -27.29
N TRP A 59 16.01 -26.82 -26.39
CA TRP A 59 14.65 -26.30 -26.60
C TRP A 59 14.68 -24.82 -26.95
N LEU A 60 15.40 -24.02 -26.17
CA LEU A 60 15.47 -22.58 -26.38
C LEU A 60 16.07 -22.21 -27.74
N THR A 61 17.10 -22.92 -28.14
CA THR A 61 17.76 -22.73 -29.46
C THR A 61 16.82 -23.07 -30.61
N LEU A 62 16.17 -24.22 -30.56
CA LEU A 62 15.23 -24.69 -31.58
C LEU A 62 13.97 -23.80 -31.63
N SER A 63 13.41 -23.45 -30.48
CA SER A 63 12.25 -22.56 -30.40
C SER A 63 12.53 -21.19 -30.99
N ARG A 64 13.73 -20.61 -30.80
CA ARG A 64 14.12 -19.34 -31.42
C ARG A 64 14.21 -19.42 -32.95
N LYS A 65 14.63 -20.56 -33.50
CA LYS A 65 14.64 -20.80 -34.95
C LYS A 65 13.20 -20.90 -35.46
N LEU A 66 12.38 -21.75 -34.83
CA LEU A 66 11.00 -21.98 -35.23
C LEU A 66 10.14 -20.71 -35.12
N ALA A 67 10.29 -19.91 -34.04
CA ALA A 67 9.53 -18.70 -33.81
C ALA A 67 9.72 -17.58 -34.84
N LYS A 68 10.68 -17.69 -35.74
CA LYS A 68 10.79 -16.79 -36.89
C LYS A 68 9.64 -16.99 -37.88
N TYR A 69 9.10 -18.22 -37.96
CA TYR A 69 8.14 -18.68 -38.95
C TYR A 69 6.81 -19.16 -38.35
N ASP A 70 6.80 -19.52 -37.08
CA ASP A 70 5.66 -20.08 -36.37
C ASP A 70 5.23 -19.20 -35.17
N GLY A 71 4.00 -18.72 -35.24
CA GLY A 71 3.44 -17.82 -34.22
C GLY A 71 3.20 -18.49 -32.87
N ALA A 72 2.90 -19.81 -32.85
CA ALA A 72 2.72 -20.56 -31.62
C ALA A 72 4.05 -20.72 -30.86
N ALA A 73 5.14 -20.98 -31.59
CA ALA A 73 6.48 -21.00 -31.01
C ALA A 73 6.90 -19.62 -30.47
N ALA A 74 6.55 -18.54 -31.20
CA ALA A 74 6.81 -17.19 -30.72
C ALA A 74 6.03 -16.90 -29.42
N ILE A 75 4.76 -17.33 -29.30
CA ILE A 75 3.99 -17.24 -28.04
C ILE A 75 4.66 -18.02 -26.92
N SER A 76 5.11 -19.24 -27.18
CA SER A 76 5.78 -20.09 -26.18
C SER A 76 7.05 -19.42 -25.63
N LEU A 77 7.88 -18.85 -26.50
CA LEU A 77 9.04 -18.06 -26.11
C LEU A 77 8.66 -16.79 -25.33
N GLY A 78 7.64 -16.08 -25.79
CA GLY A 78 7.10 -14.92 -25.07
C GLY A 78 6.69 -15.26 -23.64
N LYS A 79 5.93 -16.35 -23.45
CA LYS A 79 5.52 -16.87 -22.13
C LYS A 79 6.73 -17.30 -21.28
N TYR A 80 7.70 -17.98 -21.88
CA TYR A 80 8.94 -18.39 -21.20
C TYR A 80 9.69 -17.18 -20.63
N TYR A 81 9.95 -16.17 -21.45
CA TYR A 81 10.63 -14.95 -20.99
C TYR A 81 9.78 -14.11 -20.03
N PHE A 82 8.46 -14.10 -20.18
CA PHE A 82 7.54 -13.44 -19.24
C PHE A 82 7.62 -14.06 -17.83
N LYS A 83 7.72 -15.41 -17.75
CA LYS A 83 7.92 -16.11 -16.47
C LYS A 83 9.27 -15.76 -15.83
N LEU A 84 10.34 -15.67 -16.62
CA LEU A 84 11.67 -15.27 -16.16
C LEU A 84 11.70 -13.81 -15.71
N ALA A 85 11.01 -12.90 -16.39
CA ALA A 85 10.90 -11.50 -16.03
C ALA A 85 10.30 -11.26 -14.63
N GLY A 86 9.49 -12.20 -14.11
CA GLY A 86 8.98 -12.15 -12.74
C GLY A 86 10.02 -12.44 -11.66
N ARG A 87 11.21 -12.92 -12.03
CA ARG A 87 12.28 -13.30 -11.09
C ARG A 87 13.50 -12.36 -11.15
N GLU A 88 13.49 -11.36 -12.03
CA GLU A 88 14.64 -10.51 -12.32
C GLU A 88 14.37 -9.02 -12.10
N LYS A 89 15.34 -8.33 -11.53
CA LYS A 89 15.27 -6.87 -11.28
C LYS A 89 15.68 -5.99 -12.49
N GLY A 90 16.13 -6.57 -13.60
CA GLY A 90 16.85 -5.84 -14.67
C GLY A 90 16.11 -5.58 -15.98
N GLY A 91 14.88 -6.04 -16.18
CA GLY A 91 14.09 -5.72 -17.39
C GLY A 91 14.51 -6.43 -18.70
N LEU A 92 15.63 -7.16 -18.73
CA LEU A 92 16.15 -7.86 -19.91
C LEU A 92 15.15 -8.90 -20.46
N TYR A 93 14.60 -9.74 -19.58
CA TYR A 93 13.63 -10.76 -19.98
C TYR A 93 12.28 -10.17 -20.37
N THR A 94 11.92 -9.04 -19.78
CA THR A 94 10.76 -8.25 -20.20
C THR A 94 10.86 -7.80 -21.65
N GLY A 95 12.02 -7.25 -22.07
CA GLY A 95 12.28 -6.87 -23.45
C GLY A 95 12.21 -8.07 -24.41
N LYS A 96 12.76 -9.22 -24.01
CA LYS A 96 12.69 -10.47 -24.81
C LYS A 96 11.26 -10.99 -24.94
N ALA A 97 10.48 -10.98 -23.84
CA ALA A 97 9.07 -11.38 -23.88
C ALA A 97 8.27 -10.49 -24.86
N LYS A 98 8.45 -9.17 -24.76
CA LYS A 98 7.82 -8.17 -25.64
C LYS A 98 8.15 -8.42 -27.11
N MET A 99 9.41 -8.65 -27.42
CA MET A 99 9.88 -8.95 -28.79
C MET A 99 9.18 -10.18 -29.39
N TRP A 100 9.07 -11.27 -28.62
CA TRP A 100 8.46 -12.50 -29.11
C TRP A 100 6.94 -12.40 -29.23
N PHE A 101 6.25 -11.66 -28.36
CA PHE A 101 4.82 -11.38 -28.54
C PHE A 101 4.56 -10.51 -29.78
N TYR A 102 5.41 -9.53 -30.09
CA TYR A 102 5.33 -8.79 -31.35
C TYR A 102 5.61 -9.68 -32.57
N GLN A 103 6.56 -10.62 -32.48
CA GLN A 103 6.80 -11.57 -33.53
C GLN A 103 5.58 -12.46 -33.80
N ALA A 104 4.90 -12.92 -32.74
CA ALA A 104 3.66 -13.68 -32.87
C ALA A 104 2.58 -12.88 -33.61
N ILE A 105 2.41 -11.58 -33.28
CA ILE A 105 1.47 -10.69 -33.97
C ILE A 105 1.83 -10.54 -35.45
N ARG A 106 3.11 -10.36 -35.78
CA ARG A 106 3.57 -10.29 -37.18
C ARG A 106 3.25 -11.57 -37.96
N LEU A 107 3.25 -12.71 -37.28
CA LEU A 107 2.85 -14.01 -37.83
C LEU A 107 1.33 -14.26 -37.72
N ASN A 108 0.53 -13.22 -37.63
CA ASN A 108 -0.93 -13.25 -37.53
C ASN A 108 -1.49 -14.08 -36.35
N THR A 109 -0.70 -14.26 -35.29
CA THR A 109 -1.13 -15.01 -34.10
C THR A 109 -1.72 -14.04 -33.06
N LYS A 110 -3.07 -13.99 -32.99
CA LYS A 110 -3.83 -13.08 -32.11
C LYS A 110 -3.46 -13.16 -30.63
N ALA A 111 -3.05 -14.34 -30.14
CA ALA A 111 -2.60 -14.54 -28.76
C ALA A 111 -1.39 -13.65 -28.36
N GLY A 112 -0.66 -13.09 -29.33
CA GLY A 112 0.40 -12.12 -29.08
C GLY A 112 -0.12 -10.83 -28.40
N PHE A 113 -1.33 -10.38 -28.74
CA PHE A 113 -1.96 -9.23 -28.08
C PHE A 113 -2.28 -9.50 -26.62
N ILE A 114 -2.75 -10.72 -26.28
CA ILE A 114 -3.00 -11.12 -24.89
C ILE A 114 -1.67 -11.13 -24.12
N GLY A 115 -0.61 -11.70 -24.72
CA GLY A 115 0.73 -11.71 -24.12
C GLY A 115 1.26 -10.31 -23.83
N LEU A 116 1.14 -9.37 -24.78
CA LEU A 116 1.50 -7.96 -24.57
C LEU A 116 0.63 -7.28 -23.51
N ALA A 117 -0.67 -7.55 -23.51
CA ALA A 117 -1.58 -6.99 -22.51
C ALA A 117 -1.23 -7.46 -21.10
N LYS A 118 -0.98 -8.78 -20.90
CA LYS A 118 -0.50 -9.35 -19.63
C LYS A 118 0.83 -8.72 -19.18
N LEU A 119 1.78 -8.56 -20.12
CA LEU A 119 3.08 -7.96 -19.84
C LEU A 119 2.94 -6.49 -19.40
N ASN A 120 2.18 -5.69 -20.15
CA ASN A 120 1.94 -4.28 -19.80
C ASN A 120 1.18 -4.13 -18.48
N PHE A 121 0.17 -4.96 -18.22
CA PHE A 121 -0.54 -4.95 -16.94
C PHE A 121 0.40 -5.21 -15.76
N LYS A 122 1.27 -6.23 -15.87
CA LYS A 122 2.27 -6.55 -14.83
C LYS A 122 3.27 -5.43 -14.58
N GLN A 123 3.55 -4.60 -15.60
CA GLN A 123 4.43 -3.43 -15.50
C GLN A 123 3.72 -2.16 -15.01
N GLY A 124 2.43 -2.20 -14.69
CA GLY A 124 1.63 -1.02 -14.35
C GLY A 124 1.21 -0.17 -15.56
N ASN A 125 1.55 -0.58 -16.80
CA ASN A 125 1.20 0.12 -18.04
C ASN A 125 -0.25 -0.21 -18.44
N ILE A 126 -1.20 0.21 -17.63
CA ILE A 126 -2.61 -0.21 -17.74
C ILE A 126 -3.27 0.27 -19.04
N ILE A 127 -2.91 1.48 -19.51
CA ILE A 127 -3.44 2.04 -20.76
C ILE A 127 -3.03 1.14 -21.93
N GLN A 128 -1.75 0.81 -22.06
CA GLN A 128 -1.23 -0.06 -23.11
C GLN A 128 -1.78 -1.48 -23.00
N ALA A 129 -2.01 -1.99 -21.78
CA ALA A 129 -2.66 -3.27 -21.58
C ALA A 129 -4.09 -3.28 -22.16
N LYS A 130 -4.88 -2.25 -21.85
CA LYS A 130 -6.24 -2.08 -22.38
C LYS A 130 -6.25 -1.92 -23.91
N GLU A 131 -5.36 -1.11 -24.46
CA GLU A 131 -5.23 -0.91 -25.92
C GLU A 131 -4.96 -2.23 -26.65
N ASN A 132 -4.10 -3.10 -26.13
CA ASN A 132 -3.82 -4.39 -26.76
C ASN A 132 -5.07 -5.30 -26.76
N LEU A 133 -5.86 -5.31 -25.69
CA LEU A 133 -7.13 -6.05 -25.66
C LEU A 133 -8.17 -5.45 -26.62
N GLN A 134 -8.24 -4.13 -26.75
CA GLN A 134 -9.13 -3.45 -27.71
C GLN A 134 -8.76 -3.80 -29.15
N ARG A 135 -7.46 -3.79 -29.51
CA ARG A 135 -6.98 -4.22 -30.84
C ARG A 135 -7.37 -5.67 -31.13
N LEU A 136 -7.23 -6.55 -30.15
CA LEU A 136 -7.67 -7.94 -30.28
C LEU A 136 -9.19 -8.05 -30.50
N ALA A 137 -9.98 -7.30 -29.75
CA ALA A 137 -11.45 -7.27 -29.89
C ALA A 137 -11.87 -6.79 -31.30
N LEU A 138 -11.22 -5.76 -31.84
CA LEU A 138 -11.45 -5.28 -33.21
C LEU A 138 -11.14 -6.34 -34.26
N LEU A 139 -10.04 -7.10 -34.10
CA LEU A 139 -9.69 -8.20 -35.01
C LEU A 139 -10.65 -9.40 -34.91
N ASN A 140 -11.38 -9.51 -33.80
CA ASN A 140 -12.39 -10.53 -33.57
C ASN A 140 -13.79 -10.12 -34.05
N ALA A 141 -14.09 -8.81 -34.14
CA ALA A 141 -15.41 -8.28 -34.50
C ALA A 141 -15.87 -8.68 -35.93
N GLY A 142 -14.94 -8.99 -36.83
CA GLY A 142 -15.26 -9.46 -38.19
C GLY A 142 -15.72 -10.93 -38.28
N ASN A 143 -15.69 -11.70 -37.17
CA ASN A 143 -16.04 -13.11 -37.12
C ASN A 143 -17.06 -13.35 -36.03
N SER A 144 -18.33 -13.54 -36.38
CA SER A 144 -19.45 -13.71 -35.44
C SER A 144 -19.31 -14.88 -34.45
N ASN A 145 -18.40 -15.83 -34.71
CA ASN A 145 -18.12 -16.99 -33.85
C ASN A 145 -16.95 -16.77 -32.85
N ASN A 146 -16.27 -15.62 -32.87
CA ASN A 146 -15.13 -15.36 -32.00
C ASN A 146 -15.59 -14.74 -30.66
N THR A 147 -16.01 -15.59 -29.73
CA THR A 147 -16.22 -15.15 -28.34
C THR A 147 -14.85 -14.92 -27.68
N PRO A 148 -14.70 -13.86 -26.84
CA PRO A 148 -13.48 -13.65 -26.08
C PRO A 148 -13.09 -14.88 -25.28
N THR A 149 -11.81 -15.19 -25.26
CA THR A 149 -11.27 -16.28 -24.43
C THR A 149 -11.42 -15.95 -22.94
N GLU A 150 -11.34 -16.96 -22.10
CA GLU A 150 -11.34 -16.80 -20.64
C GLU A 150 -10.21 -15.86 -20.18
N ASP A 151 -9.00 -16.07 -20.66
CA ASP A 151 -7.82 -15.21 -20.40
C ASP A 151 -8.06 -13.74 -20.74
N GLU A 152 -8.78 -13.44 -21.84
CA GLU A 152 -9.16 -12.07 -22.21
C GLU A 152 -10.13 -11.46 -21.20
N VAL A 153 -11.15 -12.22 -20.79
CA VAL A 153 -12.16 -11.73 -19.84
C VAL A 153 -11.55 -11.50 -18.47
N ILE A 154 -10.70 -12.41 -17.99
CA ILE A 154 -9.99 -12.28 -16.70
C ILE A 154 -9.06 -11.07 -16.69
N LEU A 155 -8.27 -10.89 -17.74
CA LEU A 155 -7.38 -9.74 -17.81
C LEU A 155 -8.18 -8.42 -17.90
N SER A 156 -9.28 -8.41 -18.65
CA SER A 156 -10.20 -7.27 -18.71
C SER A 156 -10.80 -6.96 -17.33
N LEU A 157 -11.17 -7.99 -16.56
CA LEU A 157 -11.67 -7.83 -15.20
C LEU A 157 -10.61 -7.21 -14.28
N LYS A 158 -9.38 -7.71 -14.31
CA LYS A 158 -8.25 -7.16 -13.53
C LYS A 158 -7.99 -5.68 -13.90
N ILE A 159 -8.03 -5.35 -15.19
CA ILE A 159 -7.86 -3.97 -15.68
C ILE A 159 -9.02 -3.07 -15.22
N ALA A 160 -10.27 -3.53 -15.34
CA ALA A 160 -11.45 -2.77 -14.92
C ALA A 160 -11.43 -2.47 -13.41
N ILE A 161 -11.02 -3.44 -12.57
CA ILE A 161 -10.82 -3.25 -11.12
C ILE A 161 -9.76 -2.16 -10.89
N TYR A 162 -8.59 -2.28 -11.53
CA TYR A 162 -7.51 -1.30 -11.38
C TYR A 162 -7.93 0.12 -11.82
N GLN A 163 -8.75 0.24 -12.87
CA GLN A 163 -9.26 1.52 -13.37
C GLN A 163 -10.45 2.07 -12.56
N GLY A 164 -11.02 1.28 -11.66
CA GLY A 164 -12.19 1.67 -10.87
C GLY A 164 -13.50 1.65 -11.65
N GLU A 165 -13.60 0.85 -12.73
CA GLU A 165 -14.75 0.72 -13.62
C GLU A 165 -15.76 -0.30 -13.06
N VAL A 166 -16.41 0.00 -11.95
CA VAL A 166 -17.27 -0.94 -11.20
C VAL A 166 -18.38 -1.57 -12.06
N ASN A 167 -18.97 -0.83 -13.00
CA ASN A 167 -20.00 -1.36 -13.90
C ASN A 167 -19.42 -2.39 -14.87
N GLU A 168 -18.22 -2.15 -15.40
CA GLU A 168 -17.50 -3.09 -16.26
C GLU A 168 -17.10 -4.34 -15.46
N VAL A 169 -16.62 -4.17 -14.22
CA VAL A 169 -16.33 -5.28 -13.29
C VAL A 169 -17.57 -6.17 -13.12
N LYS A 170 -18.74 -5.58 -12.84
CA LYS A 170 -20.00 -6.33 -12.67
C LYS A 170 -20.35 -7.14 -13.91
N SER A 171 -20.24 -6.54 -15.09
CA SER A 171 -20.53 -7.20 -16.37
C SER A 171 -19.60 -8.39 -16.63
N LEU A 172 -18.27 -8.16 -16.47
CA LEU A 172 -17.25 -9.19 -16.71
C LEU A 172 -17.34 -10.32 -15.68
N TYR A 173 -17.56 -10.00 -14.41
CA TYR A 173 -17.78 -10.98 -13.34
C TYR A 173 -18.98 -11.87 -13.62
N SER A 174 -20.15 -11.28 -13.95
CA SER A 174 -21.36 -12.04 -14.28
C SER A 174 -21.14 -12.95 -15.48
N ARG A 175 -20.39 -12.51 -16.48
CA ARG A 175 -20.05 -13.30 -17.67
C ARG A 175 -19.16 -14.50 -17.33
N LEU A 176 -18.19 -14.36 -16.43
CA LEU A 176 -17.35 -15.47 -15.96
C LEU A 176 -18.17 -16.50 -15.19
N VAL A 177 -19.06 -16.06 -14.29
CA VAL A 177 -19.91 -16.94 -13.50
C VAL A 177 -20.93 -17.68 -14.37
N GLN A 178 -21.65 -16.99 -15.29
CA GLN A 178 -22.70 -17.58 -16.12
C GLN A 178 -22.16 -18.62 -17.11
N ARG A 179 -20.97 -18.46 -17.64
CA ARG A 179 -20.39 -19.40 -18.62
C ARG A 179 -19.83 -20.67 -18.00
N ASN A 180 -19.93 -20.86 -16.68
CA ASN A 180 -19.35 -22.02 -15.98
C ASN A 180 -17.87 -22.27 -16.34
N TYR A 181 -17.09 -21.22 -16.57
CA TYR A 181 -15.65 -21.34 -16.84
C TYR A 181 -14.90 -22.12 -15.76
N LEU A 182 -15.47 -22.18 -14.53
CA LEU A 182 -14.97 -22.94 -13.40
C LEU A 182 -15.05 -24.47 -13.57
N LYS A 183 -15.77 -24.97 -14.57
CA LYS A 183 -15.94 -26.43 -14.80
C LYS A 183 -15.01 -27.03 -15.86
N THR A 184 -14.27 -26.21 -16.58
CA THR A 184 -13.30 -26.71 -17.55
C THR A 184 -11.98 -27.03 -16.84
N ASN A 185 -11.41 -28.22 -17.10
CA ASN A 185 -10.12 -28.70 -16.61
C ASN A 185 -8.96 -27.83 -17.11
N SER A 186 -8.99 -26.51 -16.87
CA SER A 186 -7.89 -25.63 -17.23
C SER A 186 -6.81 -25.72 -16.14
N LEU A 187 -5.55 -25.79 -16.55
CA LEU A 187 -4.37 -25.78 -15.66
C LEU A 187 -4.25 -24.55 -14.74
N ASN A 188 -5.20 -23.61 -14.85
CA ASN A 188 -5.25 -22.35 -14.11
C ASN A 188 -6.56 -22.18 -13.31
N SER A 189 -7.32 -23.26 -13.04
CA SER A 189 -8.61 -23.19 -12.33
C SER A 189 -8.49 -22.49 -10.98
N ASP A 190 -7.44 -22.79 -10.20
CA ASP A 190 -7.24 -22.29 -8.86
C ASP A 190 -7.02 -20.77 -8.83
N GLU A 191 -6.24 -20.21 -9.79
CA GLU A 191 -6.00 -18.75 -9.87
C GLU A 191 -7.26 -17.99 -10.27
N HIS A 192 -8.10 -18.59 -11.13
CA HIS A 192 -9.35 -17.98 -11.58
C HIS A 192 -10.40 -17.98 -10.47
N GLU A 193 -10.55 -19.10 -9.77
CA GLU A 193 -11.45 -19.23 -8.61
C GLU A 193 -11.07 -18.25 -7.52
N GLN A 194 -9.76 -18.14 -7.22
CA GLN A 194 -9.24 -17.18 -6.26
C GLN A 194 -9.58 -15.74 -6.66
N LEU A 195 -9.40 -15.35 -7.94
CA LEU A 195 -9.76 -14.01 -8.41
C LEU A 195 -11.24 -13.69 -8.19
N LEU A 196 -12.15 -14.63 -8.50
CA LEU A 196 -13.57 -14.42 -8.31
C LEU A 196 -13.95 -14.34 -6.82
N ALA A 197 -13.31 -15.16 -5.99
CA ALA A 197 -13.45 -15.11 -4.53
C ALA A 197 -12.94 -13.76 -3.98
N ASP A 198 -11.81 -13.26 -4.45
CA ASP A 198 -11.23 -11.98 -4.01
C ASP A 198 -12.10 -10.78 -4.39
N VAL A 199 -12.73 -10.80 -5.56
CA VAL A 199 -13.69 -9.75 -5.96
C VAL A 199 -14.83 -9.62 -4.94
N LEU A 200 -15.29 -10.72 -4.39
CA LEU A 200 -16.35 -10.74 -3.37
C LEU A 200 -15.78 -10.43 -1.98
N ARG A 201 -14.71 -11.09 -1.59
CA ARG A 201 -14.07 -10.97 -0.26
C ARG A 201 -13.67 -9.53 0.04
N PHE A 202 -13.06 -8.84 -0.92
CA PHE A 202 -12.67 -7.44 -0.80
C PHE A 202 -13.78 -6.44 -1.14
N GLN A 203 -15.00 -6.93 -1.37
CA GLN A 203 -16.18 -6.10 -1.67
C GLN A 203 -15.98 -5.18 -2.89
N VAL A 204 -15.28 -5.66 -3.94
CA VAL A 204 -15.17 -4.92 -5.21
C VAL A 204 -16.56 -4.72 -5.84
N LEU A 205 -17.42 -5.72 -5.69
CA LEU A 205 -18.84 -5.64 -6.02
C LEU A 205 -19.67 -5.58 -4.72
N PRO A 206 -20.74 -4.79 -4.68
CA PRO A 206 -21.65 -4.78 -3.55
C PRO A 206 -22.23 -6.17 -3.35
N GLN A 207 -22.41 -6.56 -2.09
CA GLN A 207 -22.99 -7.85 -1.72
C GLN A 207 -24.33 -8.06 -2.45
N ASN A 208 -24.45 -9.16 -3.15
CA ASN A 208 -25.72 -9.62 -3.69
C ASN A 208 -26.30 -10.66 -2.73
N PRO A 209 -27.46 -10.41 -2.07
CA PRO A 209 -28.05 -11.34 -1.12
C PRO A 209 -28.48 -12.68 -1.75
N LYS A 210 -28.39 -12.83 -3.08
CA LYS A 210 -28.66 -14.07 -3.82
C LYS A 210 -27.44 -14.96 -4.04
N LEU A 211 -26.23 -14.53 -3.66
CA LEU A 211 -25.04 -15.36 -3.69
C LEU A 211 -24.80 -15.85 -2.25
N ASP A 212 -24.97 -17.15 -2.01
CA ASP A 212 -24.68 -17.84 -0.75
C ASP A 212 -23.17 -17.90 -0.45
N VAL A 213 -22.47 -16.77 -0.61
CA VAL A 213 -21.07 -16.66 -0.18
C VAL A 213 -21.10 -16.26 1.29
N VAL A 214 -20.83 -17.21 2.15
CA VAL A 214 -20.62 -16.97 3.58
C VAL A 214 -19.31 -16.19 3.70
N PHE A 215 -19.41 -14.86 3.88
CA PHE A 215 -18.27 -14.06 4.30
C PHE A 215 -17.89 -14.50 5.72
N PRO A 216 -16.59 -14.52 6.05
CA PRO A 216 -16.20 -14.72 7.44
C PRO A 216 -16.98 -13.73 8.30
N LEU A 217 -17.57 -14.24 9.39
CA LEU A 217 -18.27 -13.46 10.39
C LEU A 217 -17.47 -12.19 10.69
N ALA A 218 -18.16 -11.06 10.75
CA ALA A 218 -17.54 -9.80 11.15
C ALA A 218 -16.67 -10.04 12.39
N GLU A 219 -15.36 -9.78 12.29
CA GLU A 219 -14.47 -9.85 13.46
C GLU A 219 -15.12 -9.05 14.58
N ASP A 220 -15.11 -9.60 15.79
CA ASP A 220 -15.60 -8.88 16.96
C ASP A 220 -14.70 -7.67 17.22
N LEU A 221 -15.12 -6.51 16.73
CA LEU A 221 -14.39 -5.25 16.86
C LEU A 221 -14.52 -4.65 18.26
N SER A 222 -15.34 -5.24 19.15
CA SER A 222 -15.60 -4.72 20.50
C SER A 222 -14.43 -4.98 21.47
N SER A 223 -13.53 -5.90 21.13
CA SER A 223 -12.38 -6.28 21.98
C SER A 223 -11.21 -5.30 21.91
N CYS A 224 -11.18 -4.39 20.95
CA CYS A 224 -10.08 -3.44 20.75
C CYS A 224 -10.43 -2.03 21.23
N LEU A 225 -9.41 -1.27 21.63
CA LEU A 225 -9.55 0.13 22.02
C LEU A 225 -10.12 0.98 20.87
N SER A 226 -9.71 0.71 19.65
CA SER A 226 -10.24 1.35 18.45
C SER A 226 -10.18 0.41 17.24
N ASN A 227 -10.77 0.83 16.12
CA ASN A 227 -10.81 0.03 14.91
C ASN A 227 -10.49 0.88 13.67
N LEU A 228 -9.78 0.27 12.71
CA LEU A 228 -9.27 0.90 11.50
C LEU A 228 -9.63 0.05 10.28
N GLN A 229 -10.51 0.53 9.40
CA GLN A 229 -10.79 -0.10 8.12
C GLN A 229 -9.77 0.34 7.07
N LEU A 230 -9.04 -0.61 6.51
CA LEU A 230 -8.09 -0.34 5.42
C LEU A 230 -8.75 -0.51 4.06
N PHE A 231 -8.32 0.34 3.11
CA PHE A 231 -8.77 0.35 1.72
C PHE A 231 -7.59 0.33 0.78
N ALA A 232 -7.81 -0.26 -0.41
CA ALA A 232 -6.90 -0.12 -1.54
C ALA A 232 -7.67 -0.09 -2.87
N THR A 233 -7.00 0.36 -3.94
CA THR A 233 -7.63 0.62 -5.24
C THR A 233 -7.45 -0.50 -6.25
N ASN A 234 -6.77 -1.60 -5.89
CA ASN A 234 -6.58 -2.78 -6.73
C ASN A 234 -6.35 -4.04 -5.89
N LEU A 235 -6.50 -5.22 -6.50
CA LEU A 235 -6.40 -6.51 -5.79
C LEU A 235 -4.99 -6.77 -5.23
N ALA A 236 -3.93 -6.44 -5.96
CA ALA A 236 -2.56 -6.67 -5.49
C ALA A 236 -2.25 -5.88 -4.21
N HIS A 237 -2.73 -4.64 -4.12
CA HIS A 237 -2.60 -3.83 -2.90
C HIS A 237 -3.47 -4.38 -1.75
N LEU A 238 -4.66 -4.93 -2.04
CA LEU A 238 -5.51 -5.57 -1.03
C LEU A 238 -4.85 -6.83 -0.44
N GLU A 239 -4.26 -7.67 -1.28
CA GLU A 239 -3.46 -8.82 -0.85
C GLU A 239 -2.22 -8.39 -0.03
N HIS A 240 -1.59 -7.28 -0.44
CA HIS A 240 -0.47 -6.70 0.31
C HIS A 240 -0.92 -6.19 1.68
N LEU A 241 -2.08 -5.54 1.77
CA LEU A 241 -2.68 -5.12 3.04
C LEU A 241 -2.94 -6.29 3.99
N GLU A 242 -3.43 -7.43 3.52
CA GLU A 242 -3.62 -8.60 4.37
C GLU A 242 -2.31 -9.11 4.98
N LYS A 243 -1.24 -9.12 4.17
CA LYS A 243 0.11 -9.48 4.66
C LYS A 243 0.61 -8.46 5.69
N LEU A 244 0.42 -7.17 5.42
CA LEU A 244 0.80 -6.09 6.33
C LEU A 244 0.04 -6.18 7.66
N ILE A 245 -1.28 -6.45 7.63
CA ILE A 245 -2.11 -6.66 8.82
C ILE A 245 -1.59 -7.86 9.62
N SER A 246 -1.29 -8.98 8.95
CA SER A 246 -0.74 -10.17 9.61
C SER A 246 0.60 -9.88 10.29
N GLN A 247 1.50 -9.16 9.62
CA GLN A 247 2.79 -8.74 10.17
C GLN A 247 2.60 -7.78 11.35
N PHE A 248 1.71 -6.80 11.22
CA PHE A 248 1.42 -5.85 12.29
C PHE A 248 0.87 -6.54 13.54
N LYS A 249 -0.09 -7.45 13.39
CA LYS A 249 -0.67 -8.22 14.51
C LYS A 249 0.37 -9.13 15.19
N SER A 250 1.33 -9.68 14.45
CA SER A 250 2.33 -10.62 14.98
C SER A 250 3.62 -9.98 15.48
N GLN A 251 4.03 -8.84 14.94
CA GLN A 251 5.34 -8.24 15.18
C GLN A 251 5.28 -6.93 15.98
N GLN A 252 4.13 -6.24 15.97
CA GLN A 252 4.00 -4.91 16.58
C GLN A 252 3.14 -4.95 17.85
N THR A 253 3.67 -4.41 18.93
CA THR A 253 2.99 -4.37 20.22
C THR A 253 1.69 -3.56 20.20
N LEU A 254 1.58 -2.56 19.32
CA LEU A 254 0.36 -1.76 19.10
C LEU A 254 -0.80 -2.57 18.51
N GLY A 255 -0.52 -3.71 17.85
CA GLY A 255 -1.53 -4.56 17.23
C GLY A 255 -2.63 -5.06 18.17
N ARG A 256 -2.39 -5.05 19.48
CA ARG A 256 -3.38 -5.44 20.51
C ARG A 256 -4.43 -4.36 20.83
N PHE A 257 -4.18 -3.09 20.45
CA PHE A 257 -5.08 -1.98 20.78
C PHE A 257 -6.01 -1.62 19.62
N ILE A 258 -5.68 -2.04 18.40
CA ILE A 258 -6.45 -1.66 17.22
C ILE A 258 -6.89 -2.89 16.44
N CYS A 259 -8.20 -2.99 16.19
CA CYS A 259 -8.76 -4.01 15.32
C CYS A 259 -8.69 -3.58 13.87
N LEU A 260 -8.21 -4.49 13.02
CA LEU A 260 -8.07 -4.32 11.59
C LEU A 260 -8.93 -5.38 10.89
N PRO A 261 -10.15 -5.05 10.45
CA PRO A 261 -10.99 -5.97 9.68
C PRO A 261 -10.40 -6.21 8.29
N THR A 262 -10.95 -7.20 7.58
CA THR A 262 -10.57 -7.52 6.20
C THR A 262 -10.53 -6.25 5.34
N PRO A 263 -9.44 -5.99 4.59
CA PRO A 263 -9.33 -4.82 3.74
C PRO A 263 -10.46 -4.77 2.70
N ARG A 264 -10.85 -3.56 2.28
CA ARG A 264 -11.91 -3.37 1.28
C ARG A 264 -11.39 -2.63 0.06
N TYR A 265 -11.95 -2.98 -1.06
CA TYR A 265 -11.71 -2.25 -2.30
C TYR A 265 -12.40 -0.88 -2.28
N ILE A 266 -11.70 0.13 -2.82
CA ILE A 266 -12.29 1.42 -3.15
C ILE A 266 -11.90 1.82 -4.57
N SER A 267 -12.88 2.24 -5.39
CA SER A 267 -12.58 2.73 -6.73
C SER A 267 -11.81 4.05 -6.66
N LYS A 268 -10.65 4.11 -7.33
CA LYS A 268 -9.88 5.36 -7.42
C LYS A 268 -10.65 6.53 -8.03
N LYS A 269 -11.71 6.26 -8.81
CA LYS A 269 -12.61 7.29 -9.34
C LYS A 269 -13.48 7.96 -8.27
N GLN A 270 -13.69 7.30 -7.14
CA GLN A 270 -14.42 7.87 -6.01
C GLN A 270 -13.56 8.81 -5.17
N LEU A 271 -12.24 8.68 -5.26
CA LEU A 271 -11.26 9.45 -4.53
C LEU A 271 -10.62 10.50 -5.45
N GLN A 272 -10.30 11.64 -4.88
CA GLN A 272 -9.48 12.66 -5.53
C GLN A 272 -8.28 12.87 -4.63
N CYS A 273 -7.18 12.17 -4.94
CA CYS A 273 -5.98 12.16 -4.13
C CYS A 273 -4.80 12.74 -4.89
N ILE A 274 -3.92 13.43 -4.17
CA ILE A 274 -2.58 13.81 -4.60
C ILE A 274 -1.62 12.81 -3.94
N ASN A 275 -0.88 12.06 -4.76
CA ASN A 275 0.02 10.99 -4.33
C ASN A 275 1.34 11.01 -5.11
N GLU A 276 2.00 12.16 -5.10
CA GLU A 276 3.33 12.35 -5.68
C GLU A 276 4.39 11.70 -4.76
N SER A 277 5.46 11.13 -5.36
CA SER A 277 6.44 10.29 -4.65
C SER A 277 7.12 10.96 -3.44
N ASP A 278 7.25 12.28 -3.44
CA ASP A 278 7.99 13.00 -2.39
C ASP A 278 7.09 13.89 -1.51
N LYS A 279 5.77 13.70 -1.60
CA LYS A 279 4.80 14.47 -0.83
C LYS A 279 3.92 13.55 0.01
N ALA A 280 3.50 14.05 1.17
CA ALA A 280 2.46 13.40 1.95
C ALA A 280 1.19 13.20 1.12
N ILE A 281 0.61 12.01 1.17
CA ILE A 281 -0.64 11.70 0.49
C ILE A 281 -1.75 12.57 1.08
N SER A 282 -2.56 13.19 0.22
CA SER A 282 -3.76 13.91 0.62
C SER A 282 -4.90 13.62 -0.34
N CYS A 283 -6.11 13.51 0.19
CA CYS A 283 -7.32 13.29 -0.61
C CYS A 283 -8.36 14.34 -0.26
N GLU A 284 -9.36 14.53 -1.13
CA GLU A 284 -10.52 15.36 -0.82
C GLU A 284 -11.44 14.61 0.15
N GLU A 285 -11.38 14.92 1.43
CA GLU A 285 -12.04 14.18 2.52
C GLU A 285 -13.57 14.19 2.40
N SER A 286 -14.16 15.23 1.80
CA SER A 286 -15.60 15.29 1.57
C SER A 286 -16.14 14.16 0.67
N ARG A 287 -15.29 13.55 -0.16
CA ARG A 287 -15.67 12.43 -1.03
C ARG A 287 -15.83 11.10 -0.31
N TRP A 288 -15.28 10.99 0.89
CA TRP A 288 -15.42 9.79 1.70
C TRP A 288 -16.83 9.55 2.24
N GLN A 289 -17.77 10.51 2.14
CA GLN A 289 -19.12 10.39 2.67
C GLN A 289 -19.83 9.10 2.24
N LYS A 290 -19.68 8.70 0.96
CA LYS A 290 -20.33 7.48 0.44
C LYS A 290 -19.72 6.22 1.05
N VAL A 291 -18.42 6.18 1.22
CA VAL A 291 -17.69 5.03 1.82
C VAL A 291 -17.97 4.98 3.32
N ALA A 292 -17.90 6.12 3.99
CA ALA A 292 -18.14 6.27 5.42
C ALA A 292 -19.49 5.70 5.87
N SER A 293 -20.53 5.79 5.04
CA SER A 293 -21.84 5.21 5.35
C SER A 293 -21.87 3.67 5.32
N SER A 294 -20.85 3.03 4.77
CA SER A 294 -20.75 1.56 4.62
C SER A 294 -19.79 0.91 5.62
N VAL A 295 -19.11 1.68 6.47
CA VAL A 295 -18.16 1.18 7.48
C VAL A 295 -18.55 1.65 8.87
N ASN A 296 -18.32 0.80 9.86
CA ASN A 296 -18.57 1.10 11.27
C ASN A 296 -17.26 1.04 12.06
N THR A 297 -16.28 1.87 11.66
CA THR A 297 -14.98 1.97 12.31
C THR A 297 -14.70 3.41 12.69
N GLN A 298 -13.86 3.60 13.73
CA GLN A 298 -13.43 4.92 14.17
C GLN A 298 -12.49 5.57 13.17
N TYR A 299 -11.62 4.77 12.55
CA TYR A 299 -10.59 5.21 11.62
C TYR A 299 -10.70 4.51 10.27
N ILE A 300 -10.18 5.16 9.24
CA ILE A 300 -9.98 4.58 7.92
C ILE A 300 -8.54 4.78 7.47
N GLY A 301 -8.04 3.83 6.66
CA GLY A 301 -6.73 3.93 6.03
C GLY A 301 -6.79 3.62 4.54
N LEU A 302 -5.97 4.28 3.76
CA LEU A 302 -5.88 4.10 2.31
C LEU A 302 -4.45 3.82 1.89
N MET A 303 -4.24 2.68 1.22
CA MET A 303 -3.00 2.38 0.53
C MET A 303 -3.09 2.83 -0.93
N LEU A 304 -2.11 3.62 -1.37
CA LEU A 304 -1.93 4.05 -2.76
C LEU A 304 -0.63 3.49 -3.35
N GLU A 305 -0.39 3.79 -4.61
CA GLU A 305 0.79 3.30 -5.34
C GLU A 305 2.08 4.04 -4.94
N ASN A 306 1.97 5.34 -4.66
CA ASN A 306 3.09 6.21 -4.29
C ASN A 306 2.62 7.30 -3.34
N GLY A 307 3.56 7.88 -2.57
CA GLY A 307 3.37 9.05 -1.73
C GLY A 307 3.86 8.80 -0.30
N GLY A 308 4.07 9.86 0.47
CA GLY A 308 4.51 9.76 1.85
C GLY A 308 3.38 9.38 2.80
N ALA A 309 3.67 8.49 3.74
CA ALA A 309 2.75 8.11 4.79
C ALA A 309 2.42 9.30 5.70
N ASN A 310 1.18 9.36 6.16
CA ASN A 310 0.74 10.36 7.14
C ASN A 310 -0.63 10.04 7.72
N VAL A 311 -0.94 10.66 8.84
CA VAL A 311 -2.25 10.56 9.51
C VAL A 311 -2.83 11.95 9.73
N HIS A 312 -4.09 12.13 9.35
CA HIS A 312 -4.82 13.36 9.57
C HIS A 312 -6.27 13.11 10.02
N LEU A 313 -6.59 13.52 11.24
CA LEU A 313 -7.96 13.47 11.81
C LEU A 313 -8.69 12.14 11.51
N GLY A 314 -8.08 11.03 11.91
CA GLY A 314 -8.67 9.69 11.81
C GLY A 314 -8.57 9.03 10.43
N MET A 315 -7.87 9.65 9.49
CA MET A 315 -7.54 9.09 8.17
C MET A 315 -6.05 8.82 8.07
N LEU A 316 -5.68 7.58 7.79
CA LEU A 316 -4.31 7.13 7.60
C LEU A 316 -4.06 6.91 6.11
N TYR A 317 -2.98 7.49 5.59
CA TYR A 317 -2.53 7.34 4.21
C TYR A 317 -1.12 6.75 4.19
N PHE A 318 -0.86 5.84 3.26
CA PHE A 318 0.46 5.23 3.07
C PHE A 318 0.58 4.62 1.67
N ASP A 319 1.79 4.26 1.26
CA ASP A 319 2.00 3.67 -0.05
C ASP A 319 2.42 2.19 0.01
N VAL A 320 2.47 1.55 -1.15
CA VAL A 320 2.81 0.12 -1.27
C VAL A 320 4.25 -0.21 -0.87
N LYS A 321 5.13 0.78 -0.70
CA LYS A 321 6.54 0.60 -0.30
C LYS A 321 6.72 0.70 1.21
N ASP A 322 5.72 1.25 1.91
CA ASP A 322 5.74 1.38 3.36
C ASP A 322 5.67 0.00 4.01
N ASP A 323 6.61 -0.26 4.90
CA ASP A 323 6.68 -1.51 5.65
C ASP A 323 5.83 -1.47 6.94
N VAL A 324 5.85 -2.57 7.68
CA VAL A 324 5.10 -2.69 8.93
C VAL A 324 5.53 -1.69 10.00
N ASN A 325 6.77 -1.19 9.95
CA ASN A 325 7.28 -0.24 10.94
C ASN A 325 6.73 1.16 10.65
N VAL A 326 6.69 1.57 9.37
CA VAL A 326 6.03 2.82 8.96
C VAL A 326 4.55 2.75 9.30
N PHE A 327 3.87 1.65 8.95
CA PHE A 327 2.46 1.46 9.28
C PHE A 327 2.20 1.54 10.80
N SER A 328 3.04 0.90 11.64
CA SER A 328 2.95 0.95 13.09
C SER A 328 3.15 2.36 13.65
N HIS A 329 4.10 3.12 13.10
CA HIS A 329 4.34 4.50 13.46
C HIS A 329 3.09 5.35 13.20
N GLU A 330 2.51 5.26 12.00
CA GLU A 330 1.31 6.02 11.64
C GLU A 330 0.09 5.61 12.48
N VAL A 331 -0.07 4.32 12.77
CA VAL A 331 -1.12 3.84 13.69
C VAL A 331 -0.96 4.44 15.10
N SER A 332 0.27 4.67 15.56
CA SER A 332 0.51 5.27 16.87
C SER A 332 -0.10 6.66 17.01
N HIS A 333 -0.14 7.44 15.92
CA HIS A 333 -0.78 8.76 15.93
C HIS A 333 -2.29 8.68 16.12
N LEU A 334 -2.96 7.67 15.57
CA LEU A 334 -4.38 7.42 15.83
C LEU A 334 -4.64 7.16 17.32
N LEU A 335 -3.67 6.53 17.99
CA LEU A 335 -3.71 6.20 19.42
C LEU A 335 -3.20 7.33 20.32
N GLY A 336 -2.92 8.52 19.78
CA GLY A 336 -2.62 9.74 20.57
C GLY A 336 -1.14 9.97 20.88
N PHE A 337 -0.23 9.38 20.11
CA PHE A 337 1.19 9.69 20.17
C PHE A 337 1.56 10.78 19.16
N VAL A 338 2.63 11.49 19.43
CA VAL A 338 3.18 12.57 18.60
C VAL A 338 4.65 12.26 18.27
N ASP A 339 5.08 12.71 17.09
CA ASP A 339 6.45 12.58 16.64
C ASP A 339 7.49 13.16 17.60
N GLU A 340 8.59 12.44 17.76
CA GLU A 340 9.75 12.84 18.52
C GLU A 340 10.80 13.53 17.66
N TYR A 341 10.61 13.59 16.33
CA TYR A 341 11.41 14.39 15.39
C TYR A 341 10.82 15.81 15.23
N PRO A 342 11.55 16.75 14.60
CA PRO A 342 11.11 18.13 14.45
C PRO A 342 9.80 18.25 13.65
N LEU A 343 8.77 18.76 14.28
CA LEU A 343 7.52 19.12 13.61
C LEU A 343 7.72 20.32 12.67
N VAL A 344 6.78 20.50 11.74
CA VAL A 344 6.80 21.64 10.81
C VAL A 344 6.84 22.96 11.55
N THR A 345 7.56 23.93 11.00
CA THR A 345 7.63 25.28 11.58
C THR A 345 6.23 25.88 11.72
N GLY A 346 5.92 26.42 12.92
CA GLY A 346 4.61 26.99 13.20
C GLY A 346 3.55 26.00 13.69
N HIS A 347 3.90 24.73 13.90
CA HIS A 347 2.97 23.75 14.47
C HIS A 347 2.47 24.21 15.84
N GLU A 348 1.14 24.11 16.07
CA GLU A 348 0.46 24.68 17.26
C GLU A 348 1.04 24.20 18.59
N ALA A 349 1.43 22.93 18.68
CA ALA A 349 2.05 22.35 19.88
C ALA A 349 3.39 23.00 20.25
N CYS A 350 4.06 23.69 19.30
CA CYS A 350 5.38 24.29 19.45
C CYS A 350 5.35 25.83 19.49
N GLN A 351 4.17 26.46 19.59
CA GLN A 351 4.07 27.92 19.65
C GLN A 351 4.19 28.48 21.07
N LYS A 352 3.76 27.73 22.07
CA LYS A 352 3.74 28.12 23.49
C LYS A 352 3.76 26.87 24.39
N PRO A 353 4.13 27.04 25.69
CA PRO A 353 3.95 25.97 26.67
C PRO A 353 2.50 25.51 26.72
N GLN A 354 2.30 24.19 26.84
CA GLN A 354 0.96 23.62 26.94
C GLN A 354 0.22 24.10 28.20
N GLN A 355 -1.08 24.27 28.09
CA GLN A 355 -1.96 24.48 29.23
C GLN A 355 -2.49 23.16 29.79
N LYS A 356 -2.69 22.16 28.93
CA LYS A 356 -3.12 20.79 29.24
C LYS A 356 -2.36 19.82 28.38
N PRO A 357 -2.11 18.59 28.84
CA PRO A 357 -1.53 17.53 27.99
C PRO A 357 -2.33 17.33 26.71
N PHE A 358 -1.64 17.08 25.61
CA PHE A 358 -2.23 16.89 24.28
C PHE A 358 -1.84 15.55 23.63
N SER A 359 -0.89 14.80 24.22
CA SER A 359 -0.48 13.48 23.76
C SER A 359 0.01 12.63 24.93
N HIS A 360 0.19 11.32 24.68
CA HIS A 360 0.74 10.39 25.67
C HIS A 360 2.23 10.62 25.95
N ASN A 361 3.03 10.94 24.92
CA ASN A 361 4.50 10.90 24.98
C ASN A 361 5.19 12.26 24.93
N ILE A 362 4.52 13.32 24.56
CA ILE A 362 5.12 14.66 24.43
C ILE A 362 4.37 15.66 25.30
N VAL A 363 5.13 16.47 26.04
CA VAL A 363 4.66 17.66 26.74
C VAL A 363 5.54 18.84 26.37
N THR A 364 4.95 20.04 26.23
CA THR A 364 5.68 21.31 26.02
C THR A 364 5.59 22.17 27.27
N LEU A 365 6.71 22.33 27.97
CA LEU A 365 6.78 22.96 29.28
C LEU A 365 7.88 24.03 29.30
N LYS A 366 7.73 25.04 30.19
CA LYS A 366 8.80 26.00 30.45
C LYS A 366 10.06 25.28 30.92
N SER A 367 11.21 25.66 30.41
CA SER A 367 12.49 25.01 30.71
C SER A 367 13.09 25.47 32.03
N PHE A 368 12.70 26.64 32.53
CA PHE A 368 13.23 27.22 33.77
C PHE A 368 12.13 27.65 34.72
N HIS A 369 12.36 27.41 36.01
CA HIS A 369 11.44 27.72 37.10
C HIS A 369 12.17 28.37 38.23
N LYS A 370 11.50 29.31 38.96
CA LYS A 370 12.02 30.00 40.13
C LYS A 370 11.16 29.65 41.34
N GLY A 371 11.77 29.32 42.48
CA GLY A 371 11.07 29.10 43.75
C GLY A 371 11.41 27.79 44.44
N ASP A 372 10.52 27.33 45.29
CA ASP A 372 10.68 26.09 46.05
C ASP A 372 10.62 24.87 45.10
N ARG A 373 11.61 23.98 45.24
CA ARG A 373 11.78 22.81 44.35
C ARG A 373 10.60 21.85 44.42
N ASP A 374 10.11 21.58 45.64
CA ASP A 374 9.11 20.50 45.80
C ASP A 374 7.73 21.01 45.38
N ALA A 375 7.43 22.29 45.59
CA ALA A 375 6.22 22.92 45.07
C ALA A 375 6.23 22.92 43.52
N ILE A 376 7.36 23.28 42.89
CA ILE A 376 7.54 23.24 41.42
C ILE A 376 7.38 21.81 40.92
N ARG A 377 8.06 20.83 41.53
CA ARG A 377 7.94 19.41 41.13
C ARG A 377 6.49 18.94 41.19
N LYS A 378 5.76 19.22 42.27
CA LYS A 378 4.38 18.83 42.42
C LYS A 378 3.48 19.43 41.33
N SER A 379 3.65 20.71 41.04
CA SER A 379 2.93 21.39 39.96
C SER A 379 3.21 20.81 38.60
N LEU A 380 4.49 20.53 38.26
CA LEU A 380 4.87 19.94 36.99
C LEU A 380 4.33 18.54 36.80
N LEU A 381 4.41 17.67 37.82
CA LEU A 381 3.90 16.31 37.74
C LEU A 381 2.40 16.26 37.44
N SER A 382 1.61 17.23 37.86
CA SER A 382 0.18 17.30 37.54
C SER A 382 -0.12 17.61 36.07
N ALA A 383 0.86 18.12 35.31
CA ALA A 383 0.74 18.47 33.90
C ALA A 383 1.37 17.40 32.97
N ILE A 384 1.91 16.30 33.51
CA ILE A 384 2.65 15.27 32.77
C ILE A 384 1.83 13.97 32.74
N PRO A 385 1.43 13.45 31.57
CA PRO A 385 0.65 12.22 31.45
C PRO A 385 1.30 11.01 32.10
N TRP A 386 2.62 10.90 32.04
CA TRP A 386 3.40 9.78 32.59
C TRP A 386 3.96 10.03 34.00
N SER A 387 3.41 11.00 34.72
CA SER A 387 3.89 11.35 36.07
C SER A 387 3.85 10.18 37.07
N HIS A 388 2.91 9.26 36.91
CA HIS A 388 2.75 8.06 37.73
C HIS A 388 3.87 7.02 37.52
N LEU A 389 4.61 7.11 36.40
CA LEU A 389 5.77 6.26 36.11
C LEU A 389 7.08 6.88 36.60
N ILE A 390 7.10 8.16 36.94
CA ILE A 390 8.30 8.85 37.42
C ILE A 390 8.53 8.52 38.90
N ASN A 391 9.60 7.77 39.17
CA ASN A 391 9.98 7.46 40.55
C ASN A 391 10.24 8.76 41.36
N LYS A 392 9.90 8.75 42.66
CA LYS A 392 10.15 9.89 43.54
C LYS A 392 11.61 10.32 43.57
N GLU A 393 12.53 9.37 43.47
CA GLU A 393 13.96 9.60 43.46
C GLU A 393 14.52 10.06 42.09
N THR A 394 13.75 9.92 41.00
CA THR A 394 14.18 10.41 39.66
C THR A 394 14.11 11.93 39.64
N PRO A 395 15.24 12.65 39.50
CA PRO A 395 15.24 14.10 39.45
C PRO A 395 14.65 14.56 38.11
N ILE A 396 13.69 15.52 38.17
CA ILE A 396 13.15 16.22 37.01
C ILE A 396 13.52 17.69 37.01
N LEU A 397 14.20 18.14 38.03
CA LEU A 397 14.67 19.52 38.21
C LEU A 397 16.14 19.52 38.63
N THR A 398 16.98 20.22 37.91
CA THR A 398 18.40 20.41 38.19
C THR A 398 18.64 21.86 38.57
N ARG A 399 19.43 22.09 39.64
CA ARG A 399 19.76 23.42 40.10
C ARG A 399 20.65 24.15 39.09
N VAL A 400 20.26 25.32 38.65
CA VAL A 400 21.09 26.20 37.85
C VAL A 400 21.97 27.02 38.81
N LYS A 401 23.29 27.09 38.54
CA LYS A 401 24.17 27.98 39.32
C LYS A 401 23.87 29.43 38.93
N PRO A 402 23.33 30.27 39.83
CA PRO A 402 23.01 31.65 39.52
C PRO A 402 24.29 32.49 39.68
N ASP A 403 24.46 33.48 38.82
CA ASP A 403 25.45 34.55 38.98
C ASP A 403 25.07 35.54 40.11
N GLN A 404 23.90 35.38 40.75
CA GLN A 404 23.37 36.20 41.86
C GLN A 404 22.96 35.34 43.05
N ALA A 405 23.45 35.71 44.21
CA ALA A 405 23.55 34.93 45.44
C ALA A 405 22.24 34.43 46.10
N ASN A 406 21.02 34.84 45.68
CA ASN A 406 19.79 34.56 46.46
C ASN A 406 18.62 33.99 45.68
N ALA A 407 18.70 33.65 44.40
CA ALA A 407 17.58 33.11 43.65
C ALA A 407 17.74 31.61 43.42
N GLN A 408 16.71 30.82 43.82
CA GLN A 408 16.65 29.39 43.50
C GLN A 408 16.04 29.23 42.11
N TYR A 409 16.87 28.94 41.13
CA TYR A 409 16.47 28.63 39.76
C TYR A 409 16.65 27.16 39.47
N TRP A 410 15.70 26.58 38.80
CA TRP A 410 15.66 25.15 38.43
C TRP A 410 15.48 25.02 36.95
N GLN A 411 16.34 24.21 36.31
CA GLN A 411 16.18 23.78 34.94
C GLN A 411 15.35 22.50 34.94
N LEU A 412 14.34 22.44 34.08
CA LEU A 412 13.53 21.25 33.86
C LEU A 412 14.30 20.24 33.00
N GLY A 413 14.26 18.98 33.40
CA GLY A 413 14.85 17.85 32.68
C GLY A 413 15.48 16.83 33.64
N THR A 414 15.43 15.57 33.25
CA THR A 414 16.09 14.47 33.95
C THR A 414 17.52 14.34 33.45
N PRO A 415 18.51 14.32 34.36
CA PRO A 415 19.92 14.15 33.99
C PRO A 415 20.19 12.81 33.28
N SER A 416 21.20 12.78 32.40
CA SER A 416 21.61 11.58 31.66
C SER A 416 22.08 10.42 32.55
N SER A 417 22.49 10.71 33.78
CA SER A 417 22.80 9.68 34.79
C SER A 417 21.59 8.80 35.18
N HIS A 418 20.38 9.21 34.77
CA HIS A 418 19.11 8.49 35.00
C HIS A 418 18.46 8.11 33.66
N ALA A 419 19.27 7.88 32.62
CA ALA A 419 18.80 7.54 31.28
C ALA A 419 17.98 6.24 31.20
N ASP A 420 18.17 5.34 32.15
CA ASP A 420 17.46 4.04 32.32
C ASP A 420 16.10 4.20 33.03
N LYS A 421 15.77 5.36 33.52
CA LYS A 421 14.52 5.65 34.25
C LYS A 421 13.52 6.41 33.39
N VAL A 422 12.24 6.31 33.77
CA VAL A 422 11.22 7.23 33.25
C VAL A 422 11.42 8.60 33.90
N GLY A 423 11.49 9.64 33.06
CA GLY A 423 11.77 11.00 33.51
C GLY A 423 11.19 12.07 32.59
N LEU A 424 11.92 13.16 32.44
CA LEU A 424 11.66 14.25 31.48
C LEU A 424 12.90 14.48 30.65
N PHE A 425 12.94 13.93 29.46
CA PHE A 425 14.05 14.08 28.53
C PHE A 425 13.65 14.97 27.37
N THR A 426 14.53 15.86 26.94
CA THR A 426 14.26 16.76 25.81
C THR A 426 13.96 15.95 24.54
N SER A 427 12.90 16.36 23.83
CA SER A 427 12.53 15.84 22.51
C SER A 427 12.87 16.86 21.42
N GLU A 428 13.19 16.39 20.22
CA GLU A 428 13.41 17.25 19.06
C GLU A 428 12.10 17.79 18.47
N THR A 429 10.95 17.33 18.92
CA THR A 429 9.60 17.69 18.44
C THR A 429 9.44 19.17 18.12
N CYS A 430 9.94 20.07 18.99
CA CYS A 430 9.85 21.52 18.80
C CYS A 430 11.19 22.21 18.45
N SER A 431 12.18 21.50 17.93
CA SER A 431 13.49 22.10 17.64
C SER A 431 13.44 23.13 16.51
N ASN A 432 12.51 23.01 15.55
CA ASN A 432 12.32 23.99 14.46
C ASN A 432 11.68 25.32 14.95
N ALA A 433 11.09 25.34 16.14
CA ALA A 433 10.54 26.56 16.74
C ALA A 433 11.59 27.40 17.47
N ARG A 434 12.82 26.91 17.61
CA ARG A 434 13.90 27.60 18.31
C ARG A 434 14.54 28.64 17.41
N ASP A 435 14.22 29.90 17.63
CA ASP A 435 15.00 31.00 17.08
C ASP A 435 16.42 31.03 17.70
N SER A 436 17.43 30.92 16.86
CA SER A 436 18.86 30.80 17.20
C SER A 436 19.53 32.10 17.65
N LYS A 437 18.78 33.09 18.13
CA LYS A 437 19.35 34.37 18.55
C LYS A 437 19.66 34.38 20.06
N GLY A 438 20.94 34.51 20.38
CA GLY A 438 21.52 34.57 21.71
C GLY A 438 20.86 35.62 22.61
N LYS A 439 20.64 35.32 23.90
CA LYS A 439 19.67 36.05 24.69
C LYS A 439 20.08 36.26 26.15
N SER A 440 19.69 37.40 26.67
CA SER A 440 19.86 37.83 28.05
C SER A 440 19.17 36.87 29.06
N SER A 441 19.59 36.90 30.32
CA SER A 441 19.09 36.03 31.40
C SER A 441 17.58 36.13 31.65
N GLU A 442 16.93 37.23 31.32
CA GLU A 442 15.47 37.42 31.45
C GLU A 442 14.70 36.60 30.38
N GLN A 443 15.28 36.40 29.20
CA GLN A 443 14.66 35.63 28.12
C GLN A 443 14.74 34.10 28.34
N LEU A 444 15.62 33.63 29.24
CA LEU A 444 15.70 32.20 29.60
C LEU A 444 14.43 31.71 30.33
N ILE A 445 13.80 32.56 31.13
CA ILE A 445 12.62 32.18 31.93
C ILE A 445 11.38 31.90 31.06
N GLU A 446 11.30 32.53 29.88
CA GLU A 446 10.21 32.32 28.92
C GLU A 446 10.47 31.18 27.95
N ARG A 447 11.66 30.56 27.96
CA ARG A 447 12.00 29.45 27.09
C ARG A 447 11.20 28.21 27.48
N PHE A 448 10.64 27.53 26.50
CA PHE A 448 10.00 26.23 26.66
C PHE A 448 10.60 25.20 25.70
N GLU A 449 10.45 23.93 26.04
CA GLU A 449 10.93 22.79 25.25
C GLU A 449 9.91 21.67 25.27
N ALA A 450 10.02 20.77 24.28
CA ALA A 450 9.29 19.52 24.28
C ALA A 450 10.07 18.47 25.09
N TYR A 451 9.35 17.70 25.90
CA TYR A 451 9.89 16.63 26.72
C TYR A 451 9.17 15.32 26.47
N LYS A 452 9.87 14.21 26.63
CA LYS A 452 9.38 12.85 26.52
C LYS A 452 9.78 11.97 27.71
N PRO A 453 9.12 10.82 27.94
CA PRO A 453 9.34 10.01 29.14
C PRO A 453 10.66 9.25 29.17
N VAL A 454 11.23 8.87 28.03
CA VAL A 454 12.43 8.04 27.90
C VAL A 454 13.54 8.75 27.14
N MET A 455 14.81 8.51 27.53
CA MET A 455 15.92 9.17 26.87
C MET A 455 16.22 8.57 25.48
N ARG A 456 16.08 7.25 25.35
CA ARG A 456 16.37 6.54 24.11
C ARG A 456 15.50 7.00 22.94
N ALA A 457 15.99 6.86 21.73
CA ALA A 457 15.19 7.02 20.53
C ALA A 457 14.14 5.90 20.44
N THR A 458 12.97 6.23 19.94
CA THR A 458 11.82 5.32 19.82
C THR A 458 11.34 5.22 18.38
N GLN A 459 10.37 4.37 18.11
CA GLN A 459 9.71 4.28 16.80
C GLN A 459 9.12 5.63 16.33
N LEU A 460 8.76 6.52 17.26
CA LEU A 460 8.27 7.88 16.97
C LEU A 460 9.36 8.85 16.51
N ARG A 461 10.64 8.44 16.61
CA ARG A 461 11.78 9.19 16.06
C ARG A 461 12.35 8.51 14.82
N TYR A 462 12.44 7.18 14.82
CA TYR A 462 12.96 6.37 13.74
C TYR A 462 12.13 5.10 13.59
N TYR A 463 11.54 4.85 12.45
CA TYR A 463 10.62 3.73 12.17
C TYR A 463 11.18 2.35 12.55
N SER A 464 12.50 2.17 12.42
CA SER A 464 13.19 0.92 12.73
C SER A 464 13.41 0.65 14.22
N HIS A 465 13.07 1.59 15.10
CA HIS A 465 13.20 1.43 16.55
C HIS A 465 11.95 0.77 17.14
N GLU A 466 12.08 0.27 18.36
CA GLU A 466 10.97 -0.33 19.09
C GLU A 466 10.00 0.73 19.62
N PHE A 467 8.73 0.35 19.71
CA PHE A 467 7.73 1.09 20.46
C PHE A 467 7.87 0.75 21.94
N PRO A 468 8.19 1.72 22.83
CA PRO A 468 8.55 1.44 24.22
C PRO A 468 7.42 0.82 25.04
N GLU A 469 7.77 -0.08 25.98
CA GLU A 469 6.79 -0.63 26.94
C GLU A 469 6.17 0.46 27.83
N GLU A 470 6.93 1.50 28.15
CA GLU A 470 6.44 2.65 28.90
C GLU A 470 5.27 3.31 28.16
N TYR A 471 5.34 3.38 26.81
CA TYR A 471 4.24 3.96 25.99
C TYR A 471 3.03 3.04 25.97
N MET A 472 3.22 1.74 25.98
CA MET A 472 2.14 0.77 26.13
C MET A 472 1.41 0.91 27.47
N THR A 473 2.16 1.19 28.54
CA THR A 473 1.60 1.47 29.87
C THR A 473 0.76 2.76 29.86
N LEU A 474 1.19 3.79 29.12
CA LEU A 474 0.43 5.04 29.01
C LEU A 474 -0.92 4.85 28.31
N ILE A 475 -0.96 4.10 27.20
CA ILE A 475 -2.25 3.77 26.54
C ILE A 475 -3.15 3.02 27.51
N THR A 476 -2.61 2.03 28.22
CA THR A 476 -3.40 1.21 29.15
C THR A 476 -3.96 2.03 30.32
N ALA A 477 -3.19 3.00 30.82
CA ALA A 477 -3.59 3.84 31.95
C ALA A 477 -4.66 4.89 31.59
N ALA A 478 -4.63 5.41 30.36
CA ALA A 478 -5.53 6.47 29.90
C ALA A 478 -5.96 6.25 28.43
N PRO A 479 -6.67 5.15 28.12
CA PRO A 479 -6.87 4.68 26.75
C PRO A 479 -7.63 5.66 25.84
N PHE A 480 -8.49 6.52 26.41
CA PHE A 480 -9.35 7.42 25.63
C PHE A 480 -8.90 8.89 25.66
N ASP A 481 -7.86 9.24 26.41
CA ASP A 481 -7.57 10.66 26.69
C ASP A 481 -7.03 11.42 25.46
N PHE A 482 -6.25 10.75 24.60
CA PHE A 482 -5.55 11.38 23.50
C PHE A 482 -5.84 10.74 22.14
N LEU A 483 -6.83 9.85 22.07
CA LEU A 483 -7.23 9.26 20.77
C LEU A 483 -7.50 10.35 19.75
N MET A 484 -7.04 10.14 18.53
CA MET A 484 -7.35 11.05 17.44
C MET A 484 -8.87 11.07 17.18
N PRO A 485 -9.45 12.20 16.75
CA PRO A 485 -10.84 12.24 16.32
C PRO A 485 -11.13 11.21 15.25
N SER A 486 -12.36 10.67 15.21
CA SER A 486 -12.76 9.76 14.15
C SER A 486 -12.72 10.43 12.78
N PHE A 487 -12.54 9.66 11.72
CA PHE A 487 -12.55 10.18 10.35
C PHE A 487 -13.85 10.90 9.96
N HIS A 488 -14.95 10.64 10.68
CA HIS A 488 -16.21 11.36 10.49
C HIS A 488 -16.07 12.85 10.83
N TYR A 489 -15.23 13.18 11.81
CA TYR A 489 -14.92 14.57 12.15
C TYR A 489 -14.17 15.26 11.01
N ASN A 490 -13.23 14.57 10.36
CA ASN A 490 -12.51 15.09 9.20
C ASN A 490 -13.47 15.42 8.04
N ILE A 491 -14.39 14.49 7.73
CA ILE A 491 -15.45 14.73 6.72
C ILE A 491 -16.31 15.94 7.11
N ALA A 492 -16.71 16.05 8.39
CA ALA A 492 -17.49 17.18 8.87
C ALA A 492 -16.75 18.51 8.65
N LEU A 493 -15.47 18.55 9.00
CA LEU A 493 -14.63 19.74 8.84
C LEU A 493 -14.48 20.14 7.37
N ALA A 494 -14.19 19.18 6.49
CA ALA A 494 -14.08 19.42 5.05
C ALA A 494 -15.38 19.97 4.45
N LEU A 495 -16.52 19.43 4.84
CA LEU A 495 -17.83 19.94 4.40
C LEU A 495 -18.14 21.33 4.96
N TYR A 496 -17.77 21.61 6.20
CA TYR A 496 -17.93 22.93 6.81
C TYR A 496 -17.12 23.99 6.05
N GLN A 497 -15.86 23.69 5.73
CA GLN A 497 -15.00 24.56 4.92
C GLN A 497 -15.54 24.80 3.50
N GLN A 498 -16.32 23.86 2.96
CA GLN A 498 -17.02 24.00 1.66
C GLN A 498 -18.37 24.78 1.79
N GLY A 499 -18.73 25.28 2.98
CA GLY A 499 -20.01 25.96 3.23
C GLY A 499 -21.23 25.02 3.33
N LYS A 500 -21.03 23.70 3.34
CA LYS A 500 -22.10 22.68 3.42
C LYS A 500 -22.49 22.39 4.86
N VAL A 501 -22.91 23.43 5.59
CA VAL A 501 -23.08 23.41 7.06
C VAL A 501 -24.04 22.32 7.54
N VAL A 502 -25.17 22.10 6.87
CA VAL A 502 -26.17 21.08 7.28
C VAL A 502 -25.57 19.67 7.19
N GLN A 503 -24.84 19.37 6.12
CA GLN A 503 -24.16 18.08 5.97
C GLN A 503 -23.03 17.94 6.99
N ALA A 504 -22.24 18.99 7.20
CA ALA A 504 -21.17 19.02 8.20
C ALA A 504 -21.69 18.67 9.60
N LYS A 505 -22.80 19.28 10.05
CA LYS A 505 -23.42 19.00 11.35
C LYS A 505 -23.86 17.53 11.47
N ARG A 506 -24.40 16.93 10.39
CA ARG A 506 -24.76 15.51 10.38
C ARG A 506 -23.54 14.61 10.60
N TRP A 507 -22.42 14.88 9.91
CA TRP A 507 -21.19 14.12 10.07
C TRP A 507 -20.51 14.34 11.41
N LEU A 508 -20.61 15.54 11.96
CA LEU A 508 -20.18 15.82 13.33
C LEU A 508 -20.95 14.96 14.35
N GLN A 509 -22.27 14.82 14.19
CA GLN A 509 -23.06 13.94 15.05
C GLN A 509 -22.65 12.46 14.94
N GLN A 510 -22.25 11.99 13.76
CA GLN A 510 -21.69 10.64 13.60
C GLN A 510 -20.33 10.51 14.32
N SER A 511 -19.46 11.51 14.19
CA SER A 511 -18.17 11.53 14.89
C SER A 511 -18.35 11.37 16.40
N LEU A 512 -19.31 12.09 17.01
CA LEU A 512 -19.56 12.04 18.45
C LEU A 512 -19.93 10.65 18.98
N LYS A 513 -20.38 9.72 18.13
CA LYS A 513 -20.65 8.33 18.54
C LYS A 513 -19.38 7.55 18.88
N PHE A 514 -18.25 7.94 18.27
CA PHE A 514 -16.95 7.31 18.49
C PHE A 514 -16.11 8.00 19.56
N GLU A 515 -16.61 9.11 20.13
CA GLU A 515 -15.90 9.84 21.18
C GLU A 515 -16.33 9.36 22.57
N GLU A 516 -15.45 8.70 23.28
CA GLU A 516 -15.67 8.27 24.67
C GLU A 516 -15.49 9.43 25.67
N SER A 517 -14.59 10.36 25.34
CA SER A 517 -14.30 11.49 26.23
C SER A 517 -15.30 12.62 26.08
N ARG A 518 -15.98 13.00 27.18
CA ARG A 518 -16.86 14.20 27.24
C ARG A 518 -16.13 15.49 26.86
N LYS A 519 -14.86 15.63 27.27
CA LYS A 519 -14.03 16.80 26.94
C LYS A 519 -13.77 16.95 25.46
N SER A 520 -13.52 15.83 24.76
CA SER A 520 -13.37 15.81 23.30
C SER A 520 -14.66 16.19 22.59
N LYS A 521 -15.81 15.66 23.03
CA LYS A 521 -17.13 16.02 22.50
C LYS A 521 -17.40 17.53 22.58
N GLU A 522 -17.16 18.14 23.72
CA GLU A 522 -17.36 19.60 23.93
C GLU A 522 -16.42 20.45 23.06
N ARG A 523 -15.15 20.01 22.89
CA ARG A 523 -14.16 20.69 22.05
C ARG A 523 -14.56 20.67 20.57
N PHE A 524 -15.07 19.55 20.08
CA PHE A 524 -15.46 19.40 18.67
C PHE A 524 -16.72 20.20 18.34
N MET A 525 -17.70 20.22 19.23
CA MET A 525 -18.93 21.03 19.04
C MET A 525 -18.63 22.53 18.95
N LYS A 526 -17.79 23.05 19.82
CA LYS A 526 -17.42 24.49 19.83
C LYS A 526 -16.75 25.00 18.56
N ARG A 527 -16.22 24.13 17.72
CA ARG A 527 -15.57 24.52 16.46
C ARG A 527 -16.57 24.73 15.31
N PHE A 528 -17.80 24.28 15.46
CA PHE A 528 -18.89 24.38 14.48
C PHE A 528 -20.01 25.37 14.90
N ASP A 529 -19.91 25.93 16.09
CA ASP A 529 -20.72 27.06 16.57
C ASP A 529 -20.09 28.39 16.11
#